data_c12cb42af52c40cace72adc520db7c63
#
_entry.id   c12cb42af52c40cace72adc520db7c63
#
_cell.length_a   1.000
_cell.length_b   1.000
_cell.length_c   1.000
_cell.angle_alpha   90.00
_cell.angle_beta   90.00
_cell.angle_gamma   90.00
#
_symmetry.space_group_name_H-M   'P 1'
#
loop_
_entity.id
_entity.type
_entity.pdbx_description
1 polymer ?
#
loop_
_entity_poly.entity_id
_entity_poly.type
_entity_poly.pdbx_seq_one_letter_code
_entity_poly.pdbx_strand_id
1 'polypeptide(L)'
;MFSKTKKTKNIDAEQREQFEYAQARIKQKKKLMRHFIVFLVGSIFLVIVNPILGYGDAVFIKNWFVWAIIIWSFLFLIHFFNVFIMNTFMDKEWEHEQLSKLKAKQEKRILELQKQLEKENPLPTSRNKRTLSSKSSTEGIITMIAAAGTNNELGRDNKLIWHLPDDFKRFKELTTGHHIIMGRKTFESFPKPLPNRVHVVITRNKNYKKEGAIVVHSMEEALSITEGDKQPFIIGGGEIYNIGLEFANKIELTRVEGTFKADTFFPEIPSKIWKLASEEHHSKDARHEFAFSYQTFLRT
;
A
#
# COMPACT_ATOMS: atom_id res chain seq x y z
N MET A 1 25.93 43.33 -1.23
CA MET A 1 26.00 41.90 -0.81
C MET A 1 24.60 41.32 -0.90
N PHE A 2 24.21 40.81 -2.07
CA PHE A 2 22.85 40.29 -2.31
C PHE A 2 22.82 38.77 -2.12
N SER A 3 22.14 38.33 -1.03
CA SER A 3 21.85 36.94 -0.76
C SER A 3 20.76 36.43 -1.72
N LYS A 4 21.14 35.58 -2.67
CA LYS A 4 20.20 34.83 -3.51
C LYS A 4 19.61 33.66 -2.71
N THR A 5 18.46 33.88 -2.13
CA THR A 5 17.63 32.77 -1.58
C THR A 5 17.17 31.85 -2.71
N LYS A 6 17.73 30.65 -2.81
CA LYS A 6 17.24 29.57 -3.67
C LYS A 6 15.82 29.17 -3.18
N LYS A 7 14.79 29.63 -3.90
CA LYS A 7 13.44 29.03 -3.82
C LYS A 7 13.53 27.59 -4.32
N THR A 8 13.58 26.63 -3.43
CA THR A 8 13.26 25.22 -3.73
C THR A 8 11.79 25.16 -4.14
N LYS A 9 11.53 25.03 -5.43
CA LYS A 9 10.20 24.73 -5.97
C LYS A 9 9.75 23.41 -5.35
N ASN A 10 8.75 23.46 -4.48
CA ASN A 10 7.95 22.30 -4.15
C ASN A 10 7.28 21.85 -5.45
N ILE A 11 7.78 20.75 -6.01
CA ILE A 11 7.16 20.11 -7.16
C ILE A 11 5.83 19.56 -6.67
N ASP A 12 4.74 20.02 -7.28
CA ASP A 12 3.38 19.59 -6.96
C ASP A 12 3.27 18.05 -7.09
N ALA A 13 2.44 17.41 -6.27
CA ALA A 13 2.31 15.94 -6.26
C ALA A 13 1.92 15.41 -7.66
N GLU A 14 1.08 16.15 -8.38
CA GLU A 14 0.69 15.87 -9.76
C GLU A 14 1.88 15.94 -10.73
N GLN A 15 2.77 16.92 -10.56
CA GLN A 15 4.00 17.04 -11.36
C GLN A 15 4.97 15.87 -11.08
N ARG A 16 5.05 15.38 -9.84
CA ARG A 16 5.85 14.19 -9.50
C ARG A 16 5.30 12.93 -10.15
N GLU A 17 3.99 12.74 -10.08
CA GLU A 17 3.33 11.59 -10.69
C GLU A 17 3.49 11.60 -12.22
N GLN A 18 3.34 12.77 -12.86
CA GLN A 18 3.62 12.95 -14.28
C GLN A 18 5.09 12.68 -14.62
N PHE A 19 6.01 13.10 -13.74
CA PHE A 19 7.44 12.88 -13.94
C PHE A 19 7.82 11.40 -13.79
N GLU A 20 7.29 10.69 -12.77
CA GLU A 20 7.51 9.25 -12.58
C GLU A 20 6.92 8.43 -13.73
N TYR A 21 5.73 8.78 -14.19
CA TYR A 21 5.12 8.18 -15.37
C TYR A 21 5.96 8.41 -16.63
N ALA A 22 6.43 9.64 -16.84
CA ALA A 22 7.31 9.97 -17.96
C ALA A 22 8.64 9.20 -17.89
N GLN A 23 9.25 9.07 -16.70
CA GLN A 23 10.45 8.26 -16.49
C GLN A 23 10.21 6.78 -16.77
N ALA A 24 9.09 6.22 -16.32
CA ALA A 24 8.74 4.83 -16.59
C ALA A 24 8.58 4.59 -18.11
N ARG A 25 7.93 5.50 -18.82
CA ARG A 25 7.81 5.49 -20.29
C ARG A 25 9.17 5.56 -21.00
N ILE A 26 10.04 6.44 -20.55
CA ILE A 26 11.41 6.54 -21.09
C ILE A 26 12.18 5.23 -20.88
N LYS A 27 12.04 4.62 -19.68
CA LYS A 27 12.69 3.35 -19.36
C LYS A 27 12.18 2.20 -20.24
N GLN A 28 10.88 2.14 -20.51
CA GLN A 28 10.28 1.16 -21.42
C GLN A 28 10.77 1.34 -22.86
N LYS A 29 10.79 2.58 -23.38
CA LYS A 29 11.32 2.90 -24.71
C LYS A 29 12.82 2.56 -24.84
N LYS A 30 13.63 2.84 -23.80
CA LYS A 30 15.05 2.46 -23.75
C LYS A 30 15.23 0.94 -23.77
N LYS A 31 14.38 0.19 -23.07
CA LYS A 31 14.39 -1.29 -23.07
C LYS A 31 14.05 -1.83 -24.45
N LEU A 32 13.03 -1.30 -25.10
CA LEU A 32 12.64 -1.66 -26.46
C LEU A 32 13.78 -1.38 -27.45
N MET A 33 14.39 -0.19 -27.41
CA MET A 33 15.51 0.19 -28.27
C MET A 33 16.72 -0.75 -28.09
N ARG A 34 17.03 -1.15 -26.85
CA ARG A 34 18.09 -2.13 -26.57
C ARG A 34 17.78 -3.48 -27.18
N HIS A 35 16.55 -3.98 -27.08
CA HIS A 35 16.13 -5.21 -27.73
C HIS A 35 16.20 -5.11 -29.26
N PHE A 36 15.85 -3.96 -29.83
CA PHE A 36 15.98 -3.71 -31.26
C PHE A 36 17.44 -3.79 -31.74
N ILE A 37 18.36 -3.15 -31.01
CA ILE A 37 19.80 -3.20 -31.35
C ILE A 37 20.32 -4.63 -31.26
N VAL A 38 19.99 -5.37 -30.22
CA VAL A 38 20.41 -6.77 -30.05
C VAL A 38 19.84 -7.65 -31.17
N PHE A 39 18.57 -7.47 -31.53
CA PHE A 39 17.93 -8.15 -32.64
C PHE A 39 18.64 -7.86 -33.99
N LEU A 40 18.93 -6.59 -34.27
CA LEU A 40 19.56 -6.16 -35.50
C LEU A 40 20.99 -6.73 -35.63
N VAL A 41 21.79 -6.54 -34.57
CA VAL A 41 23.18 -7.07 -34.54
C VAL A 41 23.19 -8.61 -34.64
N GLY A 42 22.32 -9.29 -33.88
CA GLY A 42 22.22 -10.75 -33.92
C GLY A 42 21.74 -11.29 -35.29
N SER A 43 20.78 -10.60 -35.92
CA SER A 43 20.32 -10.99 -37.28
C SER A 43 21.40 -10.81 -38.31
N ILE A 44 22.15 -9.70 -38.30
CA ILE A 44 23.30 -9.49 -39.20
C ILE A 44 24.37 -10.57 -38.96
N PHE A 45 24.68 -10.85 -37.70
CA PHE A 45 25.65 -11.90 -37.35
C PHE A 45 25.23 -13.27 -37.90
N LEU A 46 23.96 -13.67 -37.72
CA LEU A 46 23.44 -14.91 -38.26
C LEU A 46 23.53 -15.00 -39.79
N VAL A 47 23.24 -13.92 -40.49
CA VAL A 47 23.31 -13.84 -41.95
C VAL A 47 24.76 -13.92 -42.46
N ILE A 48 25.73 -13.32 -41.75
CA ILE A 48 27.14 -13.33 -42.16
C ILE A 48 27.82 -14.66 -41.83
N VAL A 49 27.63 -15.17 -40.60
CA VAL A 49 28.35 -16.34 -40.09
C VAL A 49 27.88 -17.64 -40.75
N ASN A 50 26.59 -17.74 -41.06
CA ASN A 50 26.03 -18.97 -41.59
C ASN A 50 26.58 -19.38 -42.97
N PRO A 51 26.73 -18.49 -44.00
CA PRO A 51 27.39 -18.80 -45.25
C PRO A 51 28.90 -19.06 -45.07
N ILE A 52 29.59 -18.36 -44.16
CA ILE A 52 31.04 -18.47 -43.95
C ILE A 52 31.41 -19.84 -43.31
N LEU A 53 30.61 -20.31 -42.36
CA LEU A 53 30.86 -21.54 -41.63
C LEU A 53 30.25 -22.78 -42.30
N GLY A 54 29.49 -22.62 -43.39
CA GLY A 54 28.93 -23.73 -44.18
C GLY A 54 27.87 -24.58 -43.42
N TYR A 55 27.40 -24.12 -42.27
CA TYR A 55 26.43 -24.85 -41.45
C TYR A 55 24.96 -24.65 -41.91
N GLY A 56 24.72 -23.98 -43.06
CA GLY A 56 23.38 -23.62 -43.54
C GLY A 56 22.43 -24.76 -43.79
N ASP A 57 22.97 -25.94 -44.13
CA ASP A 57 22.16 -27.09 -44.55
C ASP A 57 22.16 -28.25 -43.54
N ALA A 58 22.87 -28.14 -42.41
CA ALA A 58 23.20 -29.29 -41.58
C ALA A 58 22.50 -29.42 -40.22
N VAL A 59 21.71 -28.43 -39.76
CA VAL A 59 21.28 -28.44 -38.32
C VAL A 59 19.83 -28.84 -38.24
N PHE A 60 18.89 -29.05 -38.60
CA PHE A 60 17.51 -29.53 -38.44
C PHE A 60 16.59 -29.22 -39.63
N ILE A 61 16.70 -27.99 -40.18
CA ILE A 61 15.82 -27.51 -41.25
C ILE A 61 16.68 -26.69 -42.23
N LYS A 62 16.47 -26.86 -43.53
CA LYS A 62 17.11 -26.03 -44.56
C LYS A 62 16.83 -24.55 -44.27
N ASN A 63 17.90 -23.73 -44.25
CA ASN A 63 17.80 -22.28 -43.91
C ASN A 63 17.28 -21.99 -42.49
N TRP A 64 17.63 -22.80 -41.50
CA TRP A 64 17.18 -22.65 -40.11
C TRP A 64 17.37 -21.21 -39.54
N PHE A 65 18.41 -20.50 -39.94
CA PHE A 65 18.71 -19.14 -39.53
C PHE A 65 17.63 -18.13 -39.96
N VAL A 66 17.03 -18.35 -41.14
CA VAL A 66 15.90 -17.53 -41.60
C VAL A 66 14.70 -17.68 -40.67
N TRP A 67 14.39 -18.93 -40.29
CA TRP A 67 13.32 -19.20 -39.35
C TRP A 67 13.60 -18.62 -37.96
N ALA A 68 14.84 -18.67 -37.49
CA ALA A 68 15.26 -18.07 -36.25
C ALA A 68 15.05 -16.52 -36.26
N ILE A 69 15.41 -15.86 -37.36
CA ILE A 69 15.19 -14.42 -37.54
C ILE A 69 13.69 -14.10 -37.59
N ILE A 70 12.87 -14.91 -38.29
CA ILE A 70 11.41 -14.71 -38.36
C ILE A 70 10.78 -14.82 -36.97
N ILE A 71 11.10 -15.86 -36.21
CA ILE A 71 10.58 -16.05 -34.85
C ILE A 71 11.00 -14.87 -33.94
N TRP A 72 12.27 -14.46 -34.03
CA TRP A 72 12.79 -13.36 -33.24
C TRP A 72 12.13 -12.01 -33.62
N SER A 73 11.89 -11.79 -34.91
CA SER A 73 11.14 -10.65 -35.45
C SER A 73 9.71 -10.64 -34.92
N PHE A 74 9.04 -11.79 -34.87
CA PHE A 74 7.69 -11.89 -34.30
C PHE A 74 7.66 -11.54 -32.81
N LEU A 75 8.60 -12.04 -32.01
CA LEU A 75 8.70 -11.68 -30.59
C LEU A 75 9.01 -10.19 -30.40
N PHE A 76 9.83 -9.61 -31.27
CA PHE A 76 10.09 -8.17 -31.24
C PHE A 76 8.82 -7.36 -31.59
N LEU A 77 8.03 -7.79 -32.57
CA LEU A 77 6.77 -7.15 -32.93
C LEU A 77 5.76 -7.20 -31.77
N ILE A 78 5.65 -8.33 -31.08
CA ILE A 78 4.80 -8.43 -29.87
C ILE A 78 5.25 -7.42 -28.82
N HIS A 79 6.57 -7.30 -28.60
CA HIS A 79 7.11 -6.35 -27.61
C HIS A 79 6.89 -4.90 -28.06
N PHE A 80 7.05 -4.61 -29.33
CA PHE A 80 6.75 -3.29 -29.92
C PHE A 80 5.26 -2.95 -29.77
N PHE A 81 4.36 -3.88 -30.10
CA PHE A 81 2.92 -3.71 -29.97
C PHE A 81 2.54 -3.41 -28.51
N ASN A 82 3.09 -4.16 -27.56
CA ASN A 82 2.84 -3.95 -26.14
C ASN A 82 3.31 -2.56 -25.65
N VAL A 83 4.49 -2.09 -26.11
CA VAL A 83 5.03 -0.78 -25.68
C VAL A 83 4.34 0.40 -26.34
N PHE A 84 3.92 0.28 -27.60
CA PHE A 84 3.36 1.41 -28.36
C PHE A 84 1.83 1.40 -28.42
N ILE A 85 1.21 0.24 -28.63
CA ILE A 85 -0.23 0.16 -28.90
C ILE A 85 -1.01 -0.04 -27.60
N MET A 86 -0.64 -1.02 -26.76
CA MET A 86 -1.35 -1.25 -25.50
C MET A 86 -1.30 -0.03 -24.58
N ASN A 87 -0.14 0.67 -24.53
CA ASN A 87 -0.01 1.88 -23.72
C ASN A 87 -0.70 3.14 -24.31
N THR A 88 -1.09 3.12 -25.59
CA THR A 88 -1.84 4.22 -26.20
C THR A 88 -3.35 4.01 -26.03
N PHE A 89 -3.81 2.75 -26.05
CA PHE A 89 -5.22 2.39 -25.84
C PHE A 89 -5.64 2.36 -24.36
N MET A 90 -4.69 2.16 -23.44
CA MET A 90 -4.93 2.17 -21.99
C MET A 90 -4.28 3.40 -21.37
N ASP A 91 -4.65 4.58 -21.84
CA ASP A 91 -4.17 5.83 -21.25
C ASP A 91 -4.83 6.08 -19.88
N LYS A 92 -4.18 6.87 -19.02
CA LYS A 92 -4.69 7.22 -17.67
C LYS A 92 -6.12 7.74 -17.70
N GLU A 93 -6.49 8.50 -18.71
CA GLU A 93 -7.85 9.01 -18.87
C GLU A 93 -8.89 7.88 -19.03
N TRP A 94 -8.59 6.85 -19.82
CA TRP A 94 -9.44 5.69 -19.98
C TRP A 94 -9.57 4.90 -18.67
N GLU A 95 -8.46 4.70 -17.94
CA GLU A 95 -8.45 4.02 -16.62
C GLU A 95 -9.28 4.80 -15.60
N HIS A 96 -9.10 6.12 -15.52
CA HIS A 96 -9.91 7.01 -14.67
C HIS A 96 -11.40 6.98 -15.05
N GLU A 97 -11.71 6.96 -16.34
CA GLU A 97 -13.10 6.87 -16.81
C GLU A 97 -13.75 5.53 -16.45
N GLN A 98 -13.04 4.40 -16.60
CA GLN A 98 -13.55 3.09 -16.18
C GLN A 98 -13.74 3.00 -14.66
N LEU A 99 -12.78 3.52 -13.88
CA LEU A 99 -12.89 3.58 -12.42
C LEU A 99 -14.07 4.46 -11.97
N SER A 100 -14.29 5.60 -12.62
CA SER A 100 -15.43 6.48 -12.31
C SER A 100 -16.77 5.82 -12.63
N LYS A 101 -16.87 5.12 -13.77
CA LYS A 101 -18.08 4.35 -14.16
C LYS A 101 -18.36 3.21 -13.17
N LEU A 102 -17.32 2.50 -12.70
CA LEU A 102 -17.48 1.44 -11.71
C LEU A 102 -17.91 1.99 -10.35
N LYS A 103 -17.34 3.12 -9.90
CA LYS A 103 -17.74 3.82 -8.67
C LYS A 103 -19.20 4.25 -8.75
N ALA A 104 -19.61 4.91 -9.85
CA ALA A 104 -20.99 5.34 -10.04
C ALA A 104 -21.99 4.16 -10.05
N LYS A 105 -21.59 3.00 -10.59
CA LYS A 105 -22.39 1.77 -10.55
C LYS A 105 -22.51 1.20 -9.14
N GLN A 106 -21.42 1.24 -8.37
CA GLN A 106 -21.43 0.81 -6.97
C GLN A 106 -22.29 1.75 -6.10
N GLU A 107 -22.17 3.07 -6.27
CA GLU A 107 -22.99 4.05 -5.56
C GLU A 107 -24.47 3.88 -5.82
N LYS A 108 -24.87 3.66 -7.09
CA LYS A 108 -26.25 3.35 -7.43
C LYS A 108 -26.75 2.08 -6.73
N ARG A 109 -25.92 1.04 -6.68
CA ARG A 109 -26.29 -0.23 -6.03
C ARG A 109 -26.39 -0.10 -4.51
N ILE A 110 -25.53 0.72 -3.90
CA ILE A 110 -25.60 1.05 -2.47
C ILE A 110 -26.90 1.83 -2.18
N LEU A 111 -27.23 2.83 -3.00
CA LEU A 111 -28.45 3.61 -2.84
C LEU A 111 -29.71 2.76 -3.01
N GLU A 112 -29.70 1.81 -3.95
CA GLU A 112 -30.81 0.86 -4.13
C GLU A 112 -30.96 -0.08 -2.93
N LEU A 113 -29.85 -0.60 -2.41
CA LEU A 113 -29.85 -1.44 -1.21
C LEU A 113 -30.30 -0.67 0.04
N GLN A 114 -29.86 0.59 0.20
CA GLN A 114 -30.34 1.46 1.28
C GLN A 114 -31.84 1.72 1.19
N LYS A 115 -32.36 2.00 -0.01
CA LYS A 115 -33.82 2.17 -0.22
C LYS A 115 -34.62 0.87 0.02
N GLN A 116 -34.03 -0.30 -0.25
CA GLN A 116 -34.66 -1.58 0.08
C GLN A 116 -34.67 -1.82 1.59
N LEU A 117 -33.58 -1.53 2.29
CA LEU A 117 -33.49 -1.61 3.75
C LEU A 117 -34.45 -0.64 4.46
N GLU A 118 -34.60 0.59 3.94
CA GLU A 118 -35.58 1.56 4.46
C GLU A 118 -37.04 1.11 4.25
N LYS A 119 -37.33 0.37 3.16
CA LYS A 119 -38.66 -0.21 2.91
C LYS A 119 -38.97 -1.43 3.77
N GLU A 120 -37.94 -2.26 4.07
CA GLU A 120 -38.07 -3.46 4.88
C GLU A 120 -38.09 -3.17 6.39
N ASN A 121 -37.48 -2.04 6.81
CA ASN A 121 -37.47 -1.58 8.21
C ASN A 121 -37.75 -0.06 8.27
N PRO A 122 -39.00 0.38 8.25
CA PRO A 122 -39.34 1.81 8.42
C PRO A 122 -38.90 2.27 9.82
N LEU A 123 -37.97 3.22 9.85
CA LEU A 123 -37.50 3.86 11.09
C LEU A 123 -38.68 4.47 11.84
N PRO A 124 -38.85 4.20 13.14
CA PRO A 124 -39.88 4.85 13.95
C PRO A 124 -39.46 6.32 14.18
N THR A 125 -40.26 7.23 13.63
CA THR A 125 -40.24 8.64 13.97
C THR A 125 -40.66 8.83 15.42
N SER A 126 -39.74 9.12 16.32
CA SER A 126 -40.05 10.00 17.45
C SER A 126 -38.83 10.38 18.29
N ARG A 127 -38.66 11.69 18.42
CA ARG A 127 -37.99 12.39 19.51
C ARG A 127 -38.09 11.63 20.84
N ASN A 128 -36.95 11.25 21.43
CA ASN A 128 -36.75 11.53 22.83
C ASN A 128 -35.27 11.45 23.24
N LYS A 129 -34.83 12.56 23.80
CA LYS A 129 -33.61 12.68 24.58
C LYS A 129 -33.84 11.93 25.89
N ARG A 130 -33.04 10.93 26.18
CA ARG A 130 -32.54 10.57 27.53
C ARG A 130 -32.12 9.11 27.62
N THR A 131 -31.03 8.96 28.37
CA THR A 131 -30.51 7.81 29.09
C THR A 131 -29.62 6.83 28.28
N LEU A 132 -28.35 6.95 28.57
CA LEU A 132 -27.35 5.87 28.52
C LEU A 132 -27.91 4.62 29.17
N SER A 133 -28.16 3.59 28.38
CA SER A 133 -28.33 2.21 28.86
C SER A 133 -28.21 1.25 27.69
N SER A 134 -27.16 0.44 27.70
CA SER A 134 -27.01 -0.85 27.05
C SER A 134 -27.63 -1.01 25.67
N LYS A 135 -26.90 -0.66 24.63
CA LYS A 135 -27.10 -1.18 23.29
C LYS A 135 -25.98 -2.18 23.00
N SER A 136 -26.32 -3.43 22.87
CA SER A 136 -25.46 -4.42 22.23
C SER A 136 -25.40 -4.09 20.74
N SER A 137 -24.64 -3.07 20.41
CA SER A 137 -24.13 -2.85 19.07
C SER A 137 -22.92 -3.77 18.91
N THR A 138 -22.83 -4.48 17.82
CA THR A 138 -21.61 -5.14 17.36
C THR A 138 -20.52 -4.08 17.19
N GLU A 139 -19.97 -3.58 18.28
CA GLU A 139 -18.80 -2.69 18.24
C GLU A 139 -17.66 -3.48 17.61
N GLY A 140 -17.10 -2.94 16.54
CA GLY A 140 -15.93 -3.52 15.90
C GLY A 140 -14.78 -3.66 16.90
N ILE A 141 -13.95 -4.69 16.77
CA ILE A 141 -12.77 -4.89 17.61
C ILE A 141 -11.69 -3.90 17.20
N ILE A 142 -11.59 -2.77 17.90
CA ILE A 142 -10.54 -1.77 17.65
C ILE A 142 -9.18 -2.42 17.94
N THR A 143 -8.37 -2.58 16.91
CA THR A 143 -7.09 -3.29 16.99
C THR A 143 -5.92 -2.34 16.77
N MET A 144 -4.95 -2.32 17.67
CA MET A 144 -3.65 -1.69 17.41
C MET A 144 -2.75 -2.70 16.71
N ILE A 145 -2.01 -2.27 15.70
CA ILE A 145 -1.00 -3.09 15.04
C ILE A 145 0.32 -2.34 14.94
N ALA A 146 1.39 -2.95 15.39
CA ALA A 146 2.73 -2.36 15.41
C ALA A 146 3.83 -3.42 15.34
N ALA A 147 5.02 -3.02 14.89
CA ALA A 147 6.27 -3.73 15.14
C ALA A 147 7.13 -2.87 16.06
N ALA A 148 7.65 -3.45 17.14
CA ALA A 148 8.46 -2.75 18.12
C ALA A 148 9.66 -3.59 18.60
N GLY A 149 10.80 -2.96 18.82
CA GLY A 149 11.99 -3.57 19.41
C GLY A 149 11.78 -3.97 20.87
N THR A 150 12.80 -4.55 21.48
CA THR A 150 12.74 -5.06 22.86
C THR A 150 12.35 -3.97 23.88
N ASN A 151 12.80 -2.72 23.66
CA ASN A 151 12.45 -1.58 24.53
C ASN A 151 11.36 -0.67 23.90
N ASN A 152 10.45 -1.27 23.15
CA ASN A 152 9.37 -0.58 22.47
C ASN A 152 9.80 0.43 21.36
N GLU A 153 10.99 0.32 20.83
CA GLU A 153 11.47 1.15 19.72
C GLU A 153 10.57 0.92 18.48
N LEU A 154 10.08 2.00 17.85
CA LEU A 154 9.24 1.94 16.64
C LEU A 154 9.98 2.39 15.40
N GLY A 155 10.69 3.49 15.48
CA GLY A 155 11.30 4.13 14.33
C GLY A 155 12.25 5.24 14.69
N ARG A 156 12.93 5.76 13.65
CA ARG A 156 13.80 6.92 13.74
C ARG A 156 13.72 7.75 12.47
N ASP A 157 13.65 9.07 12.60
CA ASP A 157 13.59 10.00 11.47
C ASP A 157 12.44 9.70 10.49
N ASN A 158 11.26 9.31 11.02
CA ASN A 158 10.07 8.85 10.27
C ASN A 158 10.33 7.61 9.38
N LYS A 159 11.30 6.77 9.70
CA LYS A 159 11.62 5.52 9.00
C LYS A 159 11.58 4.34 9.95
N LEU A 160 11.25 3.17 9.41
CA LEU A 160 11.40 1.92 10.13
C LEU A 160 12.88 1.60 10.33
N ILE A 161 13.23 0.98 11.47
CA ILE A 161 14.62 0.69 11.87
C ILE A 161 15.10 -0.65 11.29
N TRP A 162 14.15 -1.54 10.97
CA TRP A 162 14.39 -2.89 10.45
C TRP A 162 13.63 -3.14 9.18
N HIS A 163 14.00 -4.21 8.50
CA HIS A 163 13.25 -4.74 7.35
C HIS A 163 12.85 -6.19 7.64
N LEU A 164 11.56 -6.41 7.82
CA LEU A 164 10.96 -7.73 8.08
C LEU A 164 9.88 -8.01 7.04
N PRO A 165 10.20 -8.74 5.94
CA PRO A 165 9.25 -9.01 4.87
C PRO A 165 7.97 -9.70 5.31
N ASP A 166 8.05 -10.63 6.24
CA ASP A 166 6.89 -11.37 6.73
C ASP A 166 6.00 -10.50 7.63
N ASP A 167 6.55 -9.54 8.37
CA ASP A 167 5.77 -8.53 9.10
C ASP A 167 4.97 -7.62 8.14
N PHE A 168 5.59 -7.15 7.07
CA PHE A 168 4.88 -6.39 6.02
C PHE A 168 3.75 -7.20 5.38
N LYS A 169 3.96 -8.49 5.14
CA LYS A 169 2.94 -9.40 4.63
C LYS A 169 1.79 -9.53 5.61
N ARG A 170 2.07 -9.81 6.89
CA ARG A 170 1.09 -9.90 7.97
C ARG A 170 0.30 -8.60 8.14
N PHE A 171 0.97 -7.46 8.17
CA PHE A 171 0.34 -6.15 8.22
C PHE A 171 -0.64 -5.95 7.05
N LYS A 172 -0.22 -6.30 5.83
CA LYS A 172 -1.08 -6.22 4.64
C LYS A 172 -2.30 -7.14 4.78
N GLU A 173 -2.12 -8.37 5.19
CA GLU A 173 -3.20 -9.37 5.33
C GLU A 173 -4.23 -8.93 6.37
N LEU A 174 -3.79 -8.50 7.54
CA LEU A 174 -4.67 -8.08 8.63
C LEU A 174 -5.44 -6.80 8.31
N THR A 175 -4.79 -5.81 7.69
CA THR A 175 -5.40 -4.48 7.49
C THR A 175 -6.17 -4.31 6.18
N THR A 176 -6.08 -5.27 5.24
CA THR A 176 -6.77 -5.17 3.93
C THR A 176 -8.29 -5.25 4.11
N GLY A 177 -8.99 -4.27 3.53
CA GLY A 177 -10.47 -4.18 3.60
C GLY A 177 -10.96 -3.37 4.79
N HIS A 178 -10.08 -2.89 5.66
CA HIS A 178 -10.39 -2.17 6.90
C HIS A 178 -10.01 -0.69 6.87
N HIS A 179 -10.53 0.06 7.81
CA HIS A 179 -10.08 1.40 8.13
C HIS A 179 -8.75 1.33 8.88
N ILE A 180 -7.80 2.19 8.48
CA ILE A 180 -6.52 2.33 9.15
C ILE A 180 -6.37 3.76 9.68
N ILE A 181 -6.27 3.88 11.01
CA ILE A 181 -6.18 5.16 11.73
C ILE A 181 -4.71 5.46 12.02
N MET A 182 -4.25 6.64 11.65
CA MET A 182 -2.85 7.01 11.79
C MET A 182 -2.65 8.52 11.96
N GLY A 183 -1.49 8.93 12.44
CA GLY A 183 -1.07 10.32 12.45
C GLY A 183 -0.61 10.80 11.06
N ARG A 184 -0.68 12.13 10.85
CA ARG A 184 -0.26 12.77 9.60
C ARG A 184 1.16 12.34 9.15
N LYS A 185 2.15 12.35 10.05
CA LYS A 185 3.53 11.98 9.70
C LYS A 185 3.65 10.53 9.22
N THR A 186 2.88 9.62 9.81
CA THR A 186 2.83 8.22 9.37
C THR A 186 2.22 8.11 7.98
N PHE A 187 1.13 8.83 7.69
CA PHE A 187 0.54 8.86 6.36
C PHE A 187 1.51 9.41 5.30
N GLU A 188 2.22 10.48 5.64
CA GLU A 188 3.20 11.13 4.75
C GLU A 188 4.47 10.28 4.52
N SER A 189 4.76 9.30 5.37
CA SER A 189 5.86 8.36 5.19
C SER A 189 5.57 7.30 4.11
N PHE A 190 4.31 7.10 3.74
CA PHE A 190 3.96 6.20 2.65
C PHE A 190 4.20 6.88 1.30
N PRO A 191 4.85 6.19 0.35
CA PRO A 191 5.06 6.73 -1.00
C PRO A 191 3.73 6.97 -1.75
N LYS A 192 2.69 6.22 -1.39
CA LYS A 192 1.30 6.33 -1.89
C LYS A 192 0.33 5.72 -0.88
N PRO A 193 -0.97 6.10 -0.91
CA PRO A 193 -1.98 5.44 -0.09
C PRO A 193 -2.00 3.93 -0.31
N LEU A 194 -2.17 3.18 0.77
CA LEU A 194 -2.17 1.72 0.72
C LEU A 194 -3.47 1.23 0.03
N PRO A 195 -3.39 0.33 -0.96
CA PRO A 195 -4.57 -0.12 -1.70
C PRO A 195 -5.54 -0.92 -0.82
N ASN A 196 -6.83 -0.84 -1.12
CA ASN A 196 -7.92 -1.58 -0.45
C ASN A 196 -8.02 -1.29 1.06
N ARG A 197 -7.75 -0.05 1.48
CA ARG A 197 -7.87 0.43 2.86
C ARG A 197 -8.40 1.85 2.88
N VAL A 198 -9.19 2.18 3.90
CA VAL A 198 -9.64 3.54 4.13
C VAL A 198 -8.69 4.20 5.12
N HIS A 199 -8.02 5.29 4.70
CA HIS A 199 -7.05 5.99 5.53
C HIS A 199 -7.73 7.08 6.33
N VAL A 200 -7.71 6.97 7.66
CA VAL A 200 -8.20 8.00 8.58
C VAL A 200 -6.99 8.64 9.25
N VAL A 201 -6.76 9.93 8.97
CA VAL A 201 -5.55 10.65 9.38
C VAL A 201 -5.86 11.67 10.43
N ILE A 202 -5.33 11.46 11.63
CA ILE A 202 -5.48 12.39 12.76
C ILE A 202 -4.40 13.46 12.69
N THR A 203 -4.80 14.74 12.73
CA THR A 203 -3.87 15.87 12.75
C THR A 203 -4.44 17.08 13.47
N ARG A 204 -3.58 17.81 14.20
CA ARG A 204 -3.92 19.11 14.82
C ARG A 204 -4.01 20.26 13.81
N ASN A 205 -3.46 20.06 12.60
CA ASN A 205 -3.50 21.07 11.53
C ASN A 205 -4.89 21.06 10.86
N LYS A 206 -5.73 22.04 11.16
CA LYS A 206 -7.09 22.19 10.61
C LYS A 206 -7.14 22.44 9.11
N ASN A 207 -6.03 22.92 8.53
CA ASN A 207 -5.93 23.20 7.10
C ASN A 207 -5.33 22.01 6.30
N TYR A 208 -5.00 20.91 6.97
CA TYR A 208 -4.43 19.74 6.31
C TYR A 208 -5.49 19.03 5.47
N LYS A 209 -5.21 18.89 4.19
CA LYS A 209 -6.00 18.11 3.25
C LYS A 209 -5.05 17.25 2.43
N LYS A 210 -5.39 16.00 2.23
CA LYS A 210 -4.58 15.09 1.42
C LYS A 210 -5.48 14.10 0.70
N GLU A 211 -5.28 13.98 -0.59
CA GLU A 211 -5.99 12.99 -1.41
C GLU A 211 -5.74 11.56 -0.90
N GLY A 212 -6.77 10.73 -0.89
CA GLY A 212 -6.72 9.36 -0.38
C GLY A 212 -6.75 9.24 1.15
N ALA A 213 -7.03 10.34 1.89
CA ALA A 213 -7.18 10.33 3.34
C ALA A 213 -8.45 11.06 3.79
N ILE A 214 -9.14 10.48 4.76
CA ILE A 214 -10.16 11.17 5.55
C ILE A 214 -9.43 11.83 6.72
N VAL A 215 -9.46 13.18 6.77
CA VAL A 215 -8.73 13.93 7.79
C VAL A 215 -9.66 14.26 8.94
N VAL A 216 -9.22 13.95 10.15
CA VAL A 216 -9.93 14.18 11.41
C VAL A 216 -8.99 14.81 12.45
N HIS A 217 -9.54 15.30 13.56
CA HIS A 217 -8.77 16.06 14.53
C HIS A 217 -8.70 15.42 15.91
N SER A 218 -9.44 14.33 16.15
CA SER A 218 -9.39 13.54 17.38
C SER A 218 -9.52 12.05 17.13
N MET A 219 -9.28 11.21 18.13
CA MET A 219 -9.46 9.76 18.05
C MET A 219 -10.95 9.41 18.02
N GLU A 220 -11.79 10.15 18.74
CA GLU A 220 -13.24 9.96 18.75
C GLU A 220 -13.84 10.22 17.37
N GLU A 221 -13.42 11.29 16.69
CA GLU A 221 -13.81 11.54 15.29
C GLU A 221 -13.34 10.40 14.39
N ALA A 222 -12.10 9.92 14.57
CA ALA A 222 -11.58 8.81 13.80
C ALA A 222 -12.41 7.54 13.98
N LEU A 223 -12.77 7.21 15.22
CA LEU A 223 -13.55 6.02 15.53
C LEU A 223 -15.00 6.14 15.01
N SER A 224 -15.60 7.32 15.03
CA SER A 224 -16.93 7.52 14.44
C SER A 224 -16.95 7.29 12.91
N ILE A 225 -15.85 7.61 12.22
CA ILE A 225 -15.70 7.30 10.78
C ILE A 225 -15.60 5.79 10.53
N THR A 226 -15.11 5.04 11.51
CA THR A 226 -14.94 3.57 11.37
C THR A 226 -16.17 2.77 11.77
N GLU A 227 -17.29 3.41 12.11
CA GLU A 227 -18.55 2.73 12.40
C GLU A 227 -18.95 1.79 11.24
N GLY A 228 -19.28 0.53 11.58
CA GLY A 228 -19.59 -0.51 10.60
C GLY A 228 -18.38 -1.34 10.14
N ASP A 229 -17.15 -0.93 10.44
CA ASP A 229 -15.97 -1.78 10.27
C ASP A 229 -15.87 -2.75 11.45
N LYS A 230 -15.80 -4.04 11.15
CA LYS A 230 -15.71 -5.08 12.19
C LYS A 230 -14.38 -5.06 12.94
N GLN A 231 -13.33 -4.53 12.31
CA GLN A 231 -11.98 -4.48 12.89
C GLN A 231 -11.17 -3.30 12.35
N PRO A 232 -11.44 -2.06 12.79
CA PRO A 232 -10.61 -0.93 12.46
C PRO A 232 -9.23 -1.05 13.12
N PHE A 233 -8.18 -0.62 12.41
CA PHE A 233 -6.80 -0.71 12.88
C PHE A 233 -6.20 0.65 13.20
N ILE A 234 -5.57 0.77 14.35
CA ILE A 234 -4.70 1.90 14.72
C ILE A 234 -3.26 1.50 14.37
N ILE A 235 -2.65 2.20 13.41
CA ILE A 235 -1.34 1.86 12.85
C ILE A 235 -0.23 2.87 13.19
N GLY A 236 -0.52 3.83 14.05
CA GLY A 236 0.48 4.72 14.64
C GLY A 236 0.58 6.13 14.05
N GLY A 237 1.70 6.89 14.23
CA GLY A 237 2.89 6.61 15.05
C GLY A 237 2.71 6.78 16.56
N GLY A 238 3.83 7.01 17.26
CA GLY A 238 3.90 6.97 18.71
C GLY A 238 2.80 7.74 19.46
N GLU A 239 2.55 9.00 19.09
CA GLU A 239 1.46 9.80 19.70
C GLU A 239 0.08 9.13 19.52
N ILE A 240 -0.18 8.58 18.33
CA ILE A 240 -1.46 7.95 18.02
C ILE A 240 -1.59 6.59 18.72
N TYR A 241 -0.51 5.86 18.92
CA TYR A 241 -0.53 4.65 19.74
C TYR A 241 -0.80 4.95 21.22
N ASN A 242 -0.18 6.03 21.76
CA ASN A 242 -0.43 6.44 23.14
C ASN A 242 -1.91 6.78 23.39
N ILE A 243 -2.53 7.55 22.48
CA ILE A 243 -3.96 7.88 22.57
C ILE A 243 -4.81 6.63 22.33
N GLY A 244 -4.47 5.85 21.31
CA GLY A 244 -5.23 4.67 20.87
C GLY A 244 -5.28 3.55 21.90
N LEU A 245 -4.29 3.48 22.80
CA LEU A 245 -4.25 2.46 23.85
C LEU A 245 -5.48 2.50 24.77
N GLU A 246 -6.11 3.65 24.96
CA GLU A 246 -7.33 3.79 25.77
C GLU A 246 -8.58 3.21 25.08
N PHE A 247 -8.60 3.24 23.76
CA PHE A 247 -9.76 2.84 22.93
C PHE A 247 -9.65 1.41 22.39
N ALA A 248 -8.45 0.86 22.26
CA ALA A 248 -8.22 -0.43 21.66
C ALA A 248 -8.71 -1.58 22.54
N ASN A 249 -9.21 -2.65 21.90
CA ASN A 249 -9.62 -3.90 22.52
C ASN A 249 -8.57 -5.01 22.32
N LYS A 250 -7.74 -4.86 21.26
CA LYS A 250 -6.75 -5.85 20.83
C LYS A 250 -5.46 -5.16 20.39
N ILE A 251 -4.32 -5.81 20.66
CA ILE A 251 -3.01 -5.36 20.15
C ILE A 251 -2.39 -6.54 19.41
N GLU A 252 -2.05 -6.33 18.14
CA GLU A 252 -1.24 -7.21 17.30
C GLU A 252 0.18 -6.62 17.24
N LEU A 253 1.09 -7.15 18.04
CA LEU A 253 2.45 -6.64 18.16
C LEU A 253 3.45 -7.62 17.55
N THR A 254 4.28 -7.15 16.63
CA THR A 254 5.48 -7.86 16.22
C THR A 254 6.63 -7.40 17.11
N ARG A 255 7.04 -8.25 18.05
CA ARG A 255 8.16 -7.99 18.95
C ARG A 255 9.46 -8.38 18.27
N VAL A 256 10.28 -7.41 17.89
CA VAL A 256 11.57 -7.62 17.24
C VAL A 256 12.67 -7.77 18.31
N GLU A 257 13.43 -8.87 18.24
CA GLU A 257 14.50 -9.13 19.19
C GLU A 257 15.73 -8.27 18.88
N GLY A 258 15.91 -7.24 19.65
CA GLY A 258 17.03 -6.31 19.52
C GLY A 258 16.75 -4.98 20.20
N THR A 259 17.83 -4.24 20.46
CA THR A 259 17.80 -2.87 20.99
C THR A 259 18.25 -1.92 19.88
N PHE A 260 17.47 -0.89 19.63
CA PHE A 260 17.66 -0.02 18.48
C PHE A 260 17.76 1.46 18.91
N LYS A 261 18.52 2.25 18.14
CA LYS A 261 18.49 3.71 18.30
C LYS A 261 17.21 4.26 17.69
N ALA A 262 16.28 4.71 18.50
CA ALA A 262 14.98 5.20 18.10
C ALA A 262 14.72 6.60 18.68
N ASP A 263 13.78 7.33 18.04
CA ASP A 263 13.20 8.61 18.53
C ASP A 263 11.71 8.48 18.82
N THR A 264 11.12 7.35 18.43
CA THR A 264 9.69 7.07 18.57
C THR A 264 9.49 5.68 19.15
N PHE A 265 8.58 5.59 20.14
CA PHE A 265 8.37 4.38 20.93
C PHE A 265 6.89 3.99 20.96
N PHE A 266 6.62 2.69 21.07
CA PHE A 266 5.32 2.14 21.39
C PHE A 266 5.03 2.32 22.89
N PRO A 267 3.77 2.59 23.29
CA PRO A 267 3.45 2.72 24.71
C PRO A 267 3.69 1.41 25.48
N GLU A 268 3.96 1.53 26.76
CA GLU A 268 3.95 0.37 27.65
C GLU A 268 2.58 -0.29 27.65
N ILE A 269 2.58 -1.62 27.62
CA ILE A 269 1.35 -2.44 27.67
C ILE A 269 1.14 -2.87 29.14
N PRO A 270 0.23 -2.20 29.90
CA PRO A 270 0.06 -2.54 31.31
C PRO A 270 -0.54 -3.91 31.50
N SER A 271 0.18 -4.82 32.14
CA SER A 271 -0.27 -6.21 32.39
C SER A 271 -1.54 -6.33 33.23
N LYS A 272 -1.92 -5.26 33.94
CA LYS A 272 -3.19 -5.19 34.69
C LYS A 272 -4.42 -5.06 33.79
N ILE A 273 -4.24 -4.56 32.57
CA ILE A 273 -5.32 -4.24 31.61
C ILE A 273 -5.23 -5.13 30.37
N TRP A 274 -4.04 -5.61 30.08
CA TRP A 274 -3.77 -6.37 28.86
C TRP A 274 -3.21 -7.75 29.19
N LYS A 275 -3.80 -8.78 28.57
CA LYS A 275 -3.35 -10.17 28.70
C LYS A 275 -2.78 -10.67 27.38
N LEU A 276 -1.60 -11.26 27.41
CA LEU A 276 -1.04 -11.98 26.27
C LEU A 276 -1.91 -13.21 25.98
N ALA A 277 -2.53 -13.23 24.81
CA ALA A 277 -3.44 -14.30 24.38
C ALA A 277 -2.71 -15.33 23.51
N SER A 278 -1.78 -14.90 22.67
CA SER A 278 -0.95 -15.79 21.86
C SER A 278 0.40 -15.18 21.56
N GLU A 279 1.39 -16.03 21.36
CA GLU A 279 2.74 -15.68 20.93
C GLU A 279 3.24 -16.74 19.95
N GLU A 280 3.81 -16.30 18.83
CA GLU A 280 4.42 -17.15 17.82
C GLU A 280 5.82 -16.61 17.50
N HIS A 281 6.84 -17.42 17.78
CA HIS A 281 8.25 -17.04 17.60
C HIS A 281 8.76 -17.42 16.22
N HIS A 282 9.51 -16.51 15.61
CA HIS A 282 10.19 -16.66 14.33
C HIS A 282 11.70 -16.40 14.51
N SER A 283 12.51 -17.40 14.25
CA SER A 283 13.95 -17.30 14.33
C SER A 283 14.51 -16.45 13.18
N LYS A 284 15.66 -15.84 13.41
CA LYS A 284 16.44 -15.18 12.36
C LYS A 284 16.73 -16.16 11.21
N ASP A 285 16.58 -15.69 9.97
CA ASP A 285 16.83 -16.47 8.75
C ASP A 285 17.48 -15.61 7.64
N ALA A 286 17.63 -16.15 6.44
CA ALA A 286 18.23 -15.45 5.32
C ALA A 286 17.44 -14.20 4.84
N ARG A 287 16.16 -14.10 5.19
CA ARG A 287 15.26 -12.97 4.82
C ARG A 287 15.07 -11.99 5.97
N HIS A 288 15.31 -12.42 7.21
CA HIS A 288 15.06 -11.64 8.42
C HIS A 288 16.37 -11.49 9.22
N GLU A 289 16.84 -10.25 9.31
CA GLU A 289 18.07 -9.92 10.04
C GLU A 289 17.93 -10.15 11.54
N PHE A 290 16.72 -10.07 12.08
CA PHE A 290 16.40 -10.23 13.50
C PHE A 290 15.38 -11.35 13.69
N ALA A 291 15.45 -12.06 14.81
CA ALA A 291 14.36 -12.90 15.29
C ALA A 291 13.22 -12.00 15.78
N PHE A 292 11.99 -12.49 15.72
CA PHE A 292 10.81 -11.74 16.15
C PHE A 292 9.70 -12.68 16.59
N SER A 293 8.76 -12.15 17.38
CA SER A 293 7.57 -12.88 17.79
C SER A 293 6.32 -12.09 17.45
N TYR A 294 5.30 -12.76 16.92
CA TYR A 294 3.96 -12.22 16.82
C TYR A 294 3.24 -12.40 18.15
N GLN A 295 2.87 -11.32 18.78
CA GLN A 295 2.19 -11.28 20.07
C GLN A 295 0.80 -10.69 19.91
N THR A 296 -0.23 -11.37 20.40
CA THR A 296 -1.59 -10.85 20.46
C THR A 296 -1.97 -10.60 21.92
N PHE A 297 -2.33 -9.36 22.23
CA PHE A 297 -2.85 -8.99 23.54
C PHE A 297 -4.35 -8.67 23.43
N LEU A 298 -5.10 -9.09 24.42
CA LEU A 298 -6.52 -8.76 24.59
C LEU A 298 -6.71 -7.92 25.84
N ARG A 299 -7.60 -6.95 25.77
CA ARG A 299 -8.00 -6.16 26.92
C ARG A 299 -8.86 -7.01 27.87
N THR A 300 -8.55 -6.99 29.17
CA THR A 300 -9.29 -7.72 30.24
C THR A 300 -10.41 -6.89 30.83
#